data_17629e4a870a9a3c87d52822beb0ea57
#
_entry.id   17629e4a870a9a3c87d52822beb0ea57
#
_cell.length_a   1.000
_cell.length_b   1.000
_cell.length_c   1.000
_cell.angle_alpha   90.00
_cell.angle_beta   90.00
_cell.angle_gamma   90.00
#
_symmetry.space_group_name_H-M   'P 1'
#
loop_
_entity.id
_entity.type
_entity.pdbx_description
1 polymer ?
#
loop_
_entity_poly.entity_id
_entity_poly.type
_entity_poly.pdbx_seq_one_letter_code
_entity_poly.pdbx_strand_id
1 'polypeptide(L)'
;LKLYQDPDYFCFSLDSVVLANYCKIRKRDANIVEFCSGNGVVSIIMSRRTNANIVGVEIQKKLYDMANESLDYNNLTDRITFINDDIKNFVKDKDNYVDLIVCNPPYFKYDESNKINDSIEKQIARHELCINIEEICSCASKILKYNGKLCIVHRSDRFTDVYDAMKKYRIEPKRIKFIYNNVESQAEM
;
A
#
# COMPACT_ATOMS: atom_id res chain seq x y z
N LEU A 1 -10.68 12.20 -11.71
CA LEU A 1 -9.44 11.40 -11.76
C LEU A 1 -9.56 10.34 -12.85
N LYS A 2 -8.49 10.14 -13.60
CA LYS A 2 -8.38 9.09 -14.61
C LYS A 2 -7.23 8.18 -14.20
N LEU A 3 -7.38 6.87 -14.41
CA LEU A 3 -6.38 5.87 -14.06
C LEU A 3 -6.15 4.94 -15.23
N TYR A 4 -4.89 4.69 -15.54
CA TYR A 4 -4.50 3.64 -16.46
C TYR A 4 -4.55 2.29 -15.77
N GLN A 5 -5.17 1.32 -16.42
CA GLN A 5 -5.26 -0.05 -15.96
C GLN A 5 -5.17 -1.00 -17.15
N ASP A 6 -4.58 -2.15 -16.92
CA ASP A 6 -4.49 -3.21 -17.89
C ASP A 6 -5.13 -4.46 -17.26
N PRO A 7 -6.19 -5.06 -17.88
CA PRO A 7 -6.85 -6.26 -17.33
C PRO A 7 -5.93 -7.48 -17.17
N ASP A 8 -4.82 -7.51 -17.90
CA ASP A 8 -3.82 -8.59 -17.79
C ASP A 8 -2.98 -8.46 -16.51
N TYR A 9 -3.00 -7.28 -15.86
CA TYR A 9 -2.32 -6.99 -14.60
C TYR A 9 -3.31 -6.82 -13.46
N PHE A 10 -2.80 -6.48 -12.28
CA PHE A 10 -3.64 -6.19 -11.12
C PHE A 10 -4.38 -4.86 -11.29
N CYS A 11 -5.69 -4.93 -11.40
CA CYS A 11 -6.56 -3.77 -11.33
C CYS A 11 -6.90 -3.44 -9.87
N PHE A 12 -6.99 -2.14 -9.54
CA PHE A 12 -7.36 -1.75 -8.18
C PHE A 12 -8.77 -2.24 -7.82
N SER A 13 -8.95 -2.54 -6.55
CA SER A 13 -10.22 -2.94 -5.97
C SER A 13 -10.77 -1.86 -5.03
N LEU A 14 -11.93 -2.12 -4.46
CA LEU A 14 -12.55 -1.26 -3.44
C LEU A 14 -11.61 -0.98 -2.27
N ASP A 15 -10.75 -1.93 -1.93
CA ASP A 15 -9.79 -1.85 -0.81
C ASP A 15 -8.90 -0.62 -0.91
N SER A 16 -8.38 -0.34 -2.12
CA SER A 16 -7.55 0.82 -2.39
C SER A 16 -8.31 2.12 -2.15
N VAL A 17 -9.58 2.18 -2.57
CA VAL A 17 -10.44 3.35 -2.37
C VAL A 17 -10.76 3.54 -0.89
N VAL A 18 -11.07 2.45 -0.20
CA VAL A 18 -11.33 2.47 1.26
C VAL A 18 -10.08 2.91 2.02
N LEU A 19 -8.91 2.33 1.72
CA LEU A 19 -7.64 2.70 2.33
C LEU A 19 -7.36 4.19 2.15
N ALA A 20 -7.42 4.70 0.93
CA ALA A 20 -7.16 6.10 0.62
C ALA A 20 -8.07 7.07 1.38
N ASN A 21 -9.34 6.68 1.62
CA ASN A 21 -10.31 7.50 2.36
C ASN A 21 -10.23 7.31 3.88
N TYR A 22 -9.87 6.12 4.36
CA TYR A 22 -9.75 5.81 5.78
C TYR A 22 -8.52 6.46 6.43
N CYS A 23 -7.43 6.60 5.70
CA CYS A 23 -6.20 7.19 6.21
C CYS A 23 -6.44 8.59 6.78
N LYS A 24 -6.05 8.79 8.05
CA LYS A 24 -6.10 10.10 8.70
C LYS A 24 -4.82 10.88 8.38
N ILE A 25 -4.91 11.81 7.45
CA ILE A 25 -3.84 12.75 7.10
C ILE A 25 -3.94 13.95 8.03
N ARG A 26 -2.86 14.30 8.73
CA ARG A 26 -2.78 15.52 9.56
C ARG A 26 -2.31 16.70 8.71
N LYS A 27 -2.72 17.92 9.03
CA LYS A 27 -2.24 19.12 8.31
C LYS A 27 -0.71 19.29 8.30
N ARG A 28 -0.01 18.71 9.29
CA ARG A 28 1.45 18.75 9.42
C ARG A 28 2.16 17.60 8.70
N ASP A 29 1.45 16.60 8.20
CA ASP A 29 2.05 15.47 7.48
C ASP A 29 2.54 16.01 6.13
N ALA A 30 3.85 16.08 5.96
CA ALA A 30 4.51 16.64 4.78
C ALA A 30 5.01 15.56 3.82
N ASN A 31 5.38 14.38 4.34
CA ASN A 31 5.92 13.27 3.58
C ASN A 31 5.05 12.02 3.79
N ILE A 32 4.49 11.52 2.72
CA ILE A 32 3.68 10.29 2.69
C ILE A 32 4.37 9.30 1.78
N VAL A 33 4.42 8.03 2.18
CA VAL A 33 4.91 6.96 1.33
C VAL A 33 3.82 5.90 1.17
N GLU A 34 3.57 5.49 -0.06
CA GLU A 34 2.74 4.33 -0.39
C GLU A 34 3.65 3.14 -0.69
N PHE A 35 3.57 2.10 0.12
CA PHE A 35 4.20 0.81 -0.14
C PHE A 35 3.29 -0.07 -1.01
N CYS A 36 3.87 -0.82 -1.95
CA CYS A 36 3.15 -1.65 -2.92
C CYS A 36 2.12 -0.80 -3.71
N SER A 37 2.59 0.28 -4.33
CA SER A 37 1.69 1.31 -4.88
C SER A 37 0.88 0.85 -6.10
N GLY A 38 1.24 -0.27 -6.72
CA GLY A 38 0.53 -0.77 -7.90
C GLY A 38 0.47 0.30 -9.00
N ASN A 39 -0.72 0.51 -9.54
CA ASN A 39 -0.98 1.56 -10.54
C ASN A 39 -1.21 2.96 -9.93
N GLY A 40 -0.87 3.17 -8.64
CA GLY A 40 -0.85 4.47 -7.99
C GLY A 40 -2.20 5.02 -7.52
N VAL A 41 -3.25 4.21 -7.52
CA VAL A 41 -4.61 4.67 -7.22
C VAL A 41 -4.75 5.31 -5.85
N VAL A 42 -4.12 4.74 -4.80
CA VAL A 42 -4.23 5.26 -3.42
C VAL A 42 -3.58 6.64 -3.33
N SER A 43 -2.34 6.80 -3.83
CA SER A 43 -1.63 8.09 -3.90
C SER A 43 -2.44 9.14 -4.66
N ILE A 44 -3.00 8.79 -5.82
CA ILE A 44 -3.78 9.70 -6.66
C ILE A 44 -5.08 10.14 -5.93
N ILE A 45 -5.79 9.24 -5.27
CA ILE A 45 -6.97 9.61 -4.47
C ILE A 45 -6.56 10.50 -3.28
N MET A 46 -5.51 10.13 -2.57
CA MET A 46 -5.03 10.88 -1.40
C MET A 46 -4.59 12.30 -1.74
N SER A 47 -4.03 12.53 -2.93
CA SER A 47 -3.60 13.86 -3.39
C SER A 47 -4.74 14.91 -3.39
N ARG A 48 -5.99 14.48 -3.44
CA ARG A 48 -7.17 15.37 -3.33
C ARG A 48 -7.45 15.84 -1.90
N ARG A 49 -6.79 15.25 -0.91
CA ARG A 49 -7.04 15.46 0.53
C ARG A 49 -5.85 16.09 1.25
N THR A 50 -4.73 16.26 0.57
CA THR A 50 -3.51 16.81 1.16
C THR A 50 -2.65 17.50 0.11
N ASN A 51 -1.79 18.43 0.57
CA ASN A 51 -0.71 19.02 -0.21
C ASN A 51 0.66 18.40 0.14
N ALA A 52 0.69 17.31 0.90
CA ALA A 52 1.93 16.59 1.20
C ALA A 52 2.56 16.02 -0.06
N ASN A 53 3.89 15.85 -0.02
CA ASN A 53 4.59 15.06 -1.03
C ASN A 53 4.27 13.58 -0.83
N ILE A 54 3.93 12.88 -1.90
CA ILE A 54 3.60 11.46 -1.87
C ILE A 54 4.63 10.72 -2.73
N VAL A 55 5.24 9.68 -2.18
CA VAL A 55 6.13 8.77 -2.91
C VAL A 55 5.49 7.39 -2.90
N GLY A 56 5.22 6.83 -4.09
CA GLY A 56 4.78 5.45 -4.23
C GLY A 56 5.96 4.55 -4.65
N VAL A 57 6.08 3.39 -4.02
CA VAL A 57 7.12 2.40 -4.33
C VAL A 57 6.46 1.13 -4.87
N GLU A 58 6.85 0.75 -6.09
CA GLU A 58 6.30 -0.40 -6.80
C GLU A 58 7.42 -1.23 -7.45
N ILE A 59 7.41 -2.54 -7.17
CA ILE A 59 8.43 -3.45 -7.68
C ILE A 59 8.18 -3.83 -9.14
N GLN A 60 6.91 -3.91 -9.56
CA GLN A 60 6.53 -4.30 -10.91
C GLN A 60 6.61 -3.11 -11.87
N LYS A 61 7.55 -3.18 -12.80
CA LYS A 61 7.82 -2.10 -13.77
C LYS A 61 6.57 -1.67 -14.55
N LYS A 62 5.73 -2.60 -14.97
CA LYS A 62 4.53 -2.28 -15.74
C LYS A 62 3.49 -1.50 -14.94
N LEU A 63 3.28 -1.87 -13.67
CA LEU A 63 2.39 -1.13 -12.77
C LEU A 63 2.93 0.27 -12.48
N TYR A 64 4.24 0.37 -12.24
CA TYR A 64 4.93 1.66 -12.11
C TYR A 64 4.73 2.55 -13.35
N ASP A 65 4.86 2.00 -14.57
CA ASP A 65 4.66 2.78 -15.80
C ASP A 65 3.22 3.30 -15.90
N MET A 66 2.23 2.45 -15.65
CA MET A 66 0.81 2.85 -15.60
C MET A 66 0.52 3.91 -14.53
N ALA A 67 1.20 3.84 -13.39
CA ALA A 67 1.09 4.85 -12.34
C ALA A 67 1.59 6.21 -12.82
N ASN A 68 2.75 6.27 -13.50
CA ASN A 68 3.27 7.52 -14.06
C ASN A 68 2.38 8.09 -15.18
N GLU A 69 1.89 7.25 -16.10
CA GLU A 69 0.93 7.68 -17.11
C GLU A 69 -0.33 8.30 -16.45
N SER A 70 -0.78 7.72 -15.34
CA SER A 70 -1.90 8.25 -14.56
C SER A 70 -1.58 9.60 -13.92
N LEU A 71 -0.34 9.84 -13.48
CA LEU A 71 0.09 11.14 -12.94
C LEU A 71 0.06 12.22 -14.02
N ASP A 72 0.63 11.95 -15.17
CA ASP A 72 0.66 12.89 -16.31
C ASP A 72 -0.75 13.30 -16.70
N TYR A 73 -1.66 12.33 -16.81
CA TYR A 73 -3.06 12.55 -17.15
C TYR A 73 -3.82 13.43 -16.14
N ASN A 74 -3.41 13.42 -14.88
CA ASN A 74 -4.06 14.17 -13.80
C ASN A 74 -3.30 15.44 -13.41
N ASN A 75 -2.16 15.76 -14.02
CA ASN A 75 -1.26 16.86 -13.68
C ASN A 75 -0.85 16.82 -12.19
N LEU A 76 -0.35 15.68 -11.74
CA LEU A 76 0.01 15.44 -10.33
C LEU A 76 1.52 15.22 -10.10
N THR A 77 2.34 15.37 -11.14
CA THR A 77 3.80 15.13 -11.11
C THR A 77 4.56 16.06 -10.15
N ASP A 78 3.99 17.21 -9.81
CA ASP A 78 4.60 18.14 -8.85
C ASP A 78 4.59 17.65 -7.40
N ARG A 79 3.71 16.71 -7.06
CA ARG A 79 3.45 16.28 -5.69
C ARG A 79 3.52 14.79 -5.45
N ILE A 80 3.44 14.01 -6.52
CA ILE A 80 3.50 12.54 -6.46
C ILE A 80 4.68 12.09 -7.31
N THR A 81 5.49 11.20 -6.76
CA THR A 81 6.58 10.54 -7.47
C THR A 81 6.42 9.04 -7.28
N PHE A 82 6.46 8.27 -8.36
CA PHE A 82 6.58 6.81 -8.25
C PHE A 82 8.03 6.38 -8.45
N ILE A 83 8.43 5.33 -7.75
CA ILE A 83 9.77 4.73 -7.79
C ILE A 83 9.59 3.24 -8.09
N ASN A 84 10.27 2.76 -9.14
CA ASN A 84 10.31 1.34 -9.44
C ASN A 84 11.46 0.68 -8.69
N ASP A 85 11.18 0.17 -7.51
CA ASP A 85 12.18 -0.46 -6.62
C ASP A 85 11.50 -1.43 -5.65
N ASP A 86 12.31 -2.29 -5.02
CA ASP A 86 11.91 -3.04 -3.83
C ASP A 86 11.86 -2.10 -2.62
N ILE A 87 10.78 -2.17 -1.85
CA ILE A 87 10.61 -1.41 -0.61
C ILE A 87 11.80 -1.61 0.33
N LYS A 88 12.34 -2.82 0.40
CA LYS A 88 13.52 -3.16 1.22
C LYS A 88 14.77 -2.37 0.80
N ASN A 89 14.92 -2.05 -0.48
CA ASN A 89 15.99 -1.19 -0.96
C ASN A 89 15.67 0.28 -0.69
N PHE A 90 14.45 0.69 -1.01
CA PHE A 90 14.00 2.07 -0.82
C PHE A 90 14.24 2.60 0.60
N VAL A 91 14.11 1.75 1.62
CA VAL A 91 14.25 2.17 3.04
C VAL A 91 15.69 2.14 3.56
N LYS A 92 16.69 1.66 2.79
CA LYS A 92 18.04 1.40 3.32
C LYS A 92 18.71 2.62 3.98
N ASP A 93 18.65 3.76 3.32
CA ASP A 93 19.35 4.97 3.74
C ASP A 93 18.39 6.07 4.25
N LYS A 94 17.24 5.65 4.76
CA LYS A 94 16.20 6.57 5.23
C LYS A 94 15.79 6.20 6.65
N ASP A 95 16.00 7.10 7.58
CA ASP A 95 15.52 6.99 8.95
C ASP A 95 14.70 8.23 9.31
N ASN A 96 13.61 8.05 10.06
CA ASN A 96 12.76 9.14 10.54
C ASN A 96 12.34 10.15 9.43
N TYR A 97 12.01 9.63 8.26
CA TYR A 97 11.74 10.43 7.06
C TYR A 97 10.25 10.67 6.82
N VAL A 98 9.38 9.72 7.17
CA VAL A 98 7.98 9.66 6.72
C VAL A 98 7.01 9.97 7.85
N ASP A 99 5.99 10.78 7.58
CA ASP A 99 4.92 11.09 8.52
C ASP A 99 3.78 10.07 8.48
N LEU A 100 3.48 9.52 7.30
CA LEU A 100 2.43 8.54 7.07
C LEU A 100 2.88 7.54 6.00
N ILE A 101 2.80 6.26 6.33
CA ILE A 101 2.88 5.17 5.36
C ILE A 101 1.49 4.63 5.13
N VAL A 102 1.14 4.40 3.86
CA VAL A 102 -0.05 3.67 3.44
C VAL A 102 0.35 2.43 2.68
N CYS A 103 -0.35 1.33 2.87
CA CYS A 103 -0.01 0.08 2.21
C CYS A 103 -1.26 -0.77 1.94
N ASN A 104 -1.41 -1.16 0.68
CA ASN A 104 -2.31 -2.21 0.25
C ASN A 104 -1.46 -3.38 -0.24
N PRO A 105 -0.99 -4.27 0.66
CA PRO A 105 -0.02 -5.31 0.33
C PRO A 105 -0.67 -6.50 -0.37
N PRO A 106 0.12 -7.43 -0.92
CA PRO A 106 -0.41 -8.74 -1.30
C PRO A 106 -0.96 -9.46 -0.07
N TYR A 107 -2.16 -10.09 -0.20
CA TYR A 107 -2.91 -10.63 0.94
C TYR A 107 -2.67 -12.11 1.24
N PHE A 108 -2.31 -12.87 0.21
CA PHE A 108 -2.28 -14.33 0.31
C PHE A 108 -0.87 -14.82 0.61
N LYS A 109 -0.75 -15.73 1.59
CA LYS A 109 0.49 -16.49 1.78
C LYS A 109 0.79 -17.25 0.50
N TYR A 110 2.05 -17.24 0.10
CA TYR A 110 2.48 -18.06 -1.03
C TYR A 110 2.36 -19.54 -0.66
N ASP A 111 1.60 -20.30 -1.46
CA ASP A 111 1.50 -21.74 -1.37
C ASP A 111 1.75 -22.32 -2.77
N GLU A 112 2.73 -23.20 -2.89
CA GLU A 112 3.07 -23.85 -4.17
C GLU A 112 1.90 -24.64 -4.78
N SER A 113 0.92 -25.04 -3.97
CA SER A 113 -0.30 -25.71 -4.44
C SER A 113 -1.26 -24.79 -5.21
N ASN A 114 -1.13 -23.48 -5.05
CA ASN A 114 -1.97 -22.45 -5.69
C ASN A 114 -1.47 -21.99 -7.07
N LYS A 115 -0.59 -22.74 -7.73
CA LYS A 115 -0.08 -22.45 -9.09
C LYS A 115 -1.11 -22.52 -10.21
N ILE A 116 -2.37 -22.24 -9.94
CA ILE A 116 -3.43 -22.43 -10.93
C ILE A 116 -3.77 -21.10 -11.59
N ASN A 117 -3.33 -20.92 -12.84
CA ASN A 117 -3.87 -20.01 -13.87
C ASN A 117 -3.69 -18.48 -13.77
N ASP A 118 -2.98 -17.93 -12.81
CA ASP A 118 -2.63 -16.50 -12.83
C ASP A 118 -1.23 -16.27 -13.43
N SER A 119 -1.06 -15.18 -14.17
CA SER A 119 0.27 -14.75 -14.64
C SER A 119 1.18 -14.44 -13.44
N ILE A 120 2.50 -14.49 -13.64
CA ILE A 120 3.49 -14.19 -12.57
C ILE A 120 3.22 -12.80 -11.97
N GLU A 121 2.83 -11.83 -12.78
CA GLU A 121 2.54 -10.46 -12.36
C GLU A 121 1.34 -10.39 -11.42
N LYS A 122 0.27 -11.15 -11.71
CA LYS A 122 -0.91 -11.26 -10.82
C LYS A 122 -0.58 -12.01 -9.54
N GLN A 123 0.28 -13.04 -9.63
CA GLN A 123 0.77 -13.76 -8.46
C GLN A 123 1.59 -12.85 -7.53
N ILE A 124 2.50 -12.03 -8.06
CA ILE A 124 3.27 -11.06 -7.27
C ILE A 124 2.35 -10.05 -6.57
N ALA A 125 1.31 -9.57 -7.25
CA ALA A 125 0.39 -8.60 -6.69
C ALA A 125 -0.55 -9.18 -5.62
N ARG A 126 -0.82 -10.46 -5.63
CA ARG A 126 -1.78 -11.12 -4.73
C ARG A 126 -1.12 -11.92 -3.61
N HIS A 127 0.03 -12.52 -3.89
CA HIS A 127 0.73 -13.42 -2.96
C HIS A 127 1.99 -12.77 -2.40
N GLU A 128 2.35 -13.13 -1.18
CA GLU A 128 3.55 -12.68 -0.47
C GLU A 128 4.85 -13.26 -1.09
N LEU A 129 5.01 -13.14 -2.41
CA LEU A 129 6.18 -13.62 -3.13
C LEU A 129 7.40 -12.73 -2.96
N CYS A 130 7.19 -11.42 -2.99
CA CYS A 130 8.27 -10.43 -2.94
C CYS A 130 8.37 -9.75 -1.58
N ILE A 131 7.25 -9.66 -0.84
CA ILE A 131 7.20 -9.03 0.47
C ILE A 131 6.03 -9.58 1.29
N ASN A 132 6.26 -9.81 2.57
CA ASN A 132 5.26 -10.26 3.53
C ASN A 132 4.96 -9.16 4.57
N ILE A 133 3.95 -9.39 5.42
CA ILE A 133 3.50 -8.40 6.41
C ILE A 133 4.57 -8.04 7.45
N GLU A 134 5.43 -8.99 7.84
CA GLU A 134 6.53 -8.71 8.77
C GLU A 134 7.58 -7.78 8.15
N GLU A 135 7.96 -8.04 6.90
CA GLU A 135 8.90 -7.19 6.16
C GLU A 135 8.34 -5.77 5.97
N ILE A 136 7.04 -5.64 5.67
CA ILE A 136 6.36 -4.35 5.58
C ILE A 136 6.45 -3.59 6.90
N CYS A 137 6.12 -4.23 8.02
CA CYS A 137 6.20 -3.61 9.35
C CYS A 137 7.64 -3.25 9.72
N SER A 138 8.61 -4.08 9.37
CA SER A 138 10.05 -3.82 9.55
C SER A 138 10.47 -2.56 8.78
N CYS A 139 10.17 -2.51 7.49
CA CYS A 139 10.46 -1.37 6.63
C CYS A 139 9.78 -0.09 7.14
N ALA A 140 8.51 -0.19 7.52
CA ALA A 140 7.74 0.93 8.04
C ALA A 140 8.34 1.48 9.35
N SER A 141 8.68 0.60 10.28
CA SER A 141 9.29 0.98 11.56
C SER A 141 10.60 1.74 11.40
N LYS A 142 11.39 1.37 10.39
CA LYS A 142 12.67 2.03 10.10
C LYS A 142 12.49 3.49 9.67
N ILE A 143 11.58 3.75 8.74
CA ILE A 143 11.50 5.07 8.10
C ILE A 143 10.43 6.00 8.68
N LEU A 144 9.51 5.49 9.51
CA LEU A 144 8.53 6.33 10.18
C LEU A 144 9.20 7.27 11.19
N LYS A 145 8.81 8.53 11.14
CA LYS A 145 9.15 9.50 12.20
C LYS A 145 8.53 9.10 13.53
N TYR A 146 9.06 9.64 14.62
CA TYR A 146 8.40 9.57 15.91
C TYR A 146 6.96 10.11 15.79
N ASN A 147 5.97 9.36 16.29
CA ASN A 147 4.54 9.62 16.05
C ASN A 147 4.10 9.56 14.57
N GLY A 148 4.90 9.01 13.68
CA GLY A 148 4.48 8.63 12.35
C GLY A 148 3.39 7.54 12.39
N LYS A 149 2.72 7.32 11.27
CA LYS A 149 1.59 6.38 11.20
C LYS A 149 1.77 5.39 10.06
N LEU A 150 1.42 4.14 10.31
CA LEU A 150 1.16 3.13 9.29
C LEU A 150 -0.35 2.95 9.15
N CYS A 151 -0.88 3.06 7.94
CA CYS A 151 -2.24 2.70 7.60
C CYS A 151 -2.21 1.57 6.58
N ILE A 152 -2.78 0.44 6.92
CA ILE A 152 -2.76 -0.76 6.09
C ILE A 152 -4.17 -1.32 5.93
N VAL A 153 -4.49 -1.80 4.75
CA VAL A 153 -5.67 -2.64 4.50
C VAL A 153 -5.21 -4.08 4.37
N HIS A 154 -5.95 -5.00 4.94
CA HIS A 154 -5.65 -6.42 4.85
C HIS A 154 -6.92 -7.25 5.04
N ARG A 155 -6.90 -8.51 4.65
CA ARG A 155 -7.98 -9.45 4.90
C ARG A 155 -8.20 -9.65 6.41
N SER A 156 -9.46 -9.76 6.83
CA SER A 156 -9.83 -9.92 8.24
C SER A 156 -9.34 -11.25 8.84
N ASP A 157 -9.27 -12.32 8.04
CA ASP A 157 -8.75 -13.62 8.46
C ASP A 157 -7.22 -13.62 8.76
N ARG A 158 -6.51 -12.57 8.29
CA ARG A 158 -5.09 -12.33 8.56
C ARG A 158 -4.85 -11.30 9.68
N PHE A 159 -5.91 -10.92 10.40
CA PHE A 159 -5.81 -9.89 11.44
C PHE A 159 -4.72 -10.18 12.49
N THR A 160 -4.62 -11.42 12.95
CA THR A 160 -3.62 -11.82 13.95
C THR A 160 -2.20 -11.67 13.41
N ASP A 161 -1.94 -12.09 12.17
CA ASP A 161 -0.63 -11.94 11.54
C ASP A 161 -0.22 -10.46 11.44
N VAL A 162 -1.16 -9.58 11.06
CA VAL A 162 -0.92 -8.13 10.96
C VAL A 162 -0.66 -7.52 12.34
N TYR A 163 -1.46 -7.89 13.34
CA TYR A 163 -1.30 -7.41 14.72
C TYR A 163 0.05 -7.80 15.30
N ASP A 164 0.42 -9.08 15.17
CA ASP A 164 1.68 -9.61 15.72
C ASP A 164 2.90 -8.96 15.04
N ALA A 165 2.85 -8.79 13.70
CA ALA A 165 3.89 -8.09 12.95
C ALA A 165 4.04 -6.63 13.42
N MET A 166 2.93 -5.91 13.58
CA MET A 166 2.97 -4.53 14.10
C MET A 166 3.60 -4.47 15.48
N LYS A 167 3.19 -5.36 16.40
CA LYS A 167 3.74 -5.40 17.78
C LYS A 167 5.22 -5.73 17.79
N LYS A 168 5.66 -6.70 16.99
CA LYS A 168 7.06 -7.09 16.84
C LYS A 168 7.97 -5.92 16.48
N TYR A 169 7.49 -5.05 15.58
CA TYR A 169 8.22 -3.88 15.08
C TYR A 169 7.84 -2.56 15.79
N ARG A 170 7.24 -2.64 16.99
CA ARG A 170 6.90 -1.48 17.84
C ARG A 170 5.94 -0.49 17.18
N ILE A 171 5.08 -0.97 16.29
CA ILE A 171 4.00 -0.21 15.70
C ILE A 171 2.73 -0.55 16.50
N GLU A 172 2.22 0.39 17.27
CA GLU A 172 1.04 0.18 18.12
C GLU A 172 -0.25 0.39 17.34
N PRO A 173 -1.09 -0.64 17.15
CA PRO A 173 -2.40 -0.50 16.53
C PRO A 173 -3.29 0.44 17.36
N LYS A 174 -3.73 1.54 16.77
CA LYS A 174 -4.56 2.56 17.46
C LYS A 174 -6.00 2.58 16.99
N ARG A 175 -6.26 2.11 15.78
CA ARG A 175 -7.58 2.17 15.18
C ARG A 175 -7.75 1.02 14.19
N ILE A 176 -8.84 0.30 14.33
CA ILE A 176 -9.23 -0.81 13.46
C ILE A 176 -10.62 -0.52 12.91
N LYS A 177 -10.85 -0.89 11.67
CA LYS A 177 -12.17 -0.86 11.03
C LYS A 177 -12.35 -2.15 10.25
N PHE A 178 -13.34 -2.94 10.61
CA PHE A 178 -13.78 -4.09 9.84
C PHE A 178 -14.75 -3.66 8.75
N ILE A 179 -14.63 -4.25 7.58
CA ILE A 179 -15.43 -3.95 6.40
C ILE A 179 -16.20 -5.20 6.01
N TYR A 180 -17.48 -5.02 5.75
CA TYR A 180 -18.44 -6.06 5.42
C TYR A 180 -19.07 -5.75 4.07
N ASN A 181 -19.25 -6.77 3.22
CA ASN A 181 -19.96 -6.60 1.96
C ASN A 181 -21.45 -6.31 2.19
N ASN A 182 -22.03 -6.92 3.20
CA ASN A 182 -23.41 -6.70 3.63
C ASN A 182 -23.54 -7.01 5.12
N VAL A 183 -24.72 -6.71 5.70
CA VAL A 183 -24.98 -6.84 7.15
C VAL A 183 -24.91 -8.30 7.64
N GLU A 184 -25.12 -9.27 6.77
CA GLU A 184 -25.17 -10.69 7.12
C GLU A 184 -23.85 -11.42 6.79
N SER A 185 -22.90 -10.76 6.10
CA SER A 185 -21.61 -11.37 5.74
C SER A 185 -20.63 -11.36 6.90
N GLN A 186 -19.61 -12.20 6.82
CA GLN A 186 -18.42 -12.06 7.67
C GLN A 186 -17.60 -10.86 7.20
N ALA A 187 -16.75 -10.32 8.07
CA ALA A 187 -15.83 -9.26 7.71
C ALA A 187 -14.85 -9.79 6.65
N GLU A 188 -14.66 -9.03 5.58
CA GLU A 188 -13.67 -9.37 4.53
C GLU A 188 -12.32 -8.71 4.80
N MET A 189 -12.36 -7.50 5.36
CA MET A 189 -11.17 -6.71 5.67
C MET A 189 -11.26 -6.02 7.01
#